data_137cb6969926a101e66b2657bf103bdf
#
_entry.id   137cb6969926a101e66b2657bf103bdf
#
_cell.length_a   1.000
_cell.length_b   1.000
_cell.length_c   1.000
_cell.angle_alpha   90.00
_cell.angle_beta   90.00
_cell.angle_gamma   90.00
#
_symmetry.space_group_name_H-M   'P 1'
#
loop_
_entity.id
_entity.type
_entity.pdbx_description
1 polymer ?
#
loop_
_entity_poly.entity_id
_entity_poly.type
_entity_poly.pdbx_seq_one_letter_code
_entity_poly.pdbx_strand_id
1 'polypeptide(L)'
;IEEDRVHGLGANDAKASVAAQLGAAIALAASGFEGNLVVCASCDEETGGEGMEKIRFLLPRYDAAVIGEPNDFAVARGQRGLVKGTLHIPGRRAHASRPWQGHNAVHAAARVILGLEQPHLNVPGDLTRATVQVTVIEGGLQSNVIPDACKLTVDCRTTPEFDNEAMLAHLEAVAGAEGGHFQTASDRFEPCHT
;
A
#
# COMPACT_ATOMS: atom_id res chain seq x y z
N ILE A 1 4.31 -2.36 -33.53
CA ILE A 1 4.98 -1.05 -33.40
C ILE A 1 4.28 -0.09 -34.35
N GLU A 2 3.75 0.98 -33.84
CA GLU A 2 3.13 2.04 -34.63
C GLU A 2 3.76 3.36 -34.21
N GLU A 3 4.22 4.16 -35.17
CA GLU A 3 4.75 5.51 -34.95
C GLU A 3 5.76 5.61 -33.75
N ASP A 4 6.74 4.76 -33.70
CA ASP A 4 7.74 4.67 -32.61
C ASP A 4 7.19 4.24 -31.23
N ARG A 5 5.99 3.69 -31.18
CA ARG A 5 5.38 3.16 -29.95
C ARG A 5 5.24 1.65 -30.01
N VAL A 6 5.47 1.02 -28.85
CA VAL A 6 5.22 -0.42 -28.64
C VAL A 6 3.93 -0.55 -27.84
N HIS A 7 2.90 -1.14 -28.44
CA HIS A 7 1.63 -1.39 -27.77
C HIS A 7 1.60 -2.83 -27.25
N GLY A 8 1.10 -3.02 -26.04
CA GLY A 8 0.90 -4.33 -25.43
C GLY A 8 0.90 -4.29 -23.91
N LEU A 9 0.38 -5.37 -23.29
CA LEU A 9 0.39 -5.52 -21.85
C LEU A 9 1.83 -5.50 -21.31
N GLY A 10 2.09 -4.64 -20.33
CA GLY A 10 3.41 -4.47 -19.73
C GLY A 10 4.44 -3.83 -20.66
N ALA A 11 4.04 -3.20 -21.77
CA ALA A 11 4.99 -2.55 -22.68
C ALA A 11 5.77 -1.42 -21.99
N ASN A 12 5.11 -0.66 -21.12
CA ASN A 12 5.73 0.37 -20.28
C ASN A 12 6.10 -0.22 -18.90
N ASP A 13 5.15 -0.81 -18.22
CA ASP A 13 5.26 -1.36 -16.87
C ASP A 13 5.33 -2.92 -16.91
N ALA A 14 6.57 -3.52 -16.77
CA ALA A 14 7.83 -2.76 -16.77
C ALA A 14 8.83 -3.30 -17.81
N LYS A 15 8.35 -3.86 -18.97
CA LYS A 15 9.24 -4.43 -20.01
C LYS A 15 10.18 -3.39 -20.62
N ALA A 16 9.75 -2.13 -20.68
CA ALA A 16 10.63 -1.04 -21.14
C ALA A 16 11.82 -0.87 -20.19
N SER A 17 11.58 -0.89 -18.89
CA SER A 17 12.65 -0.83 -17.87
C SER A 17 13.59 -2.03 -17.93
N VAL A 18 13.06 -3.25 -18.10
CA VAL A 18 13.88 -4.47 -18.27
C VAL A 18 14.78 -4.34 -19.50
N ALA A 19 14.23 -3.89 -20.62
CA ALA A 19 15.02 -3.71 -21.86
C ALA A 19 16.10 -2.63 -21.68
N ALA A 20 15.79 -1.52 -21.01
CA ALA A 20 16.77 -0.46 -20.73
C ALA A 20 17.89 -0.93 -19.82
N GLN A 21 17.57 -1.67 -18.75
CA GLN A 21 18.57 -2.24 -17.83
C GLN A 21 19.50 -3.24 -18.53
N LEU A 22 18.96 -4.12 -19.37
CA LEU A 22 19.76 -5.05 -20.16
C LEU A 22 20.68 -4.31 -21.15
N GLY A 23 20.15 -3.29 -21.83
CA GLY A 23 20.95 -2.45 -22.74
C GLY A 23 22.08 -1.72 -22.01
N ALA A 24 21.79 -1.16 -20.84
CA ALA A 24 22.81 -0.51 -20.00
C ALA A 24 23.88 -1.50 -19.51
N ALA A 25 23.48 -2.71 -19.11
CA ALA A 25 24.41 -3.76 -18.69
C ALA A 25 25.37 -4.16 -19.82
N ILE A 26 24.87 -4.34 -21.05
CA ILE A 26 25.68 -4.65 -22.24
C ILE A 26 26.65 -3.49 -22.53
N ALA A 27 26.20 -2.25 -22.48
CA ALA A 27 27.03 -1.09 -22.71
C ALA A 27 28.12 -0.94 -21.66
N LEU A 28 27.82 -1.14 -20.39
CA LEU A 28 28.79 -1.11 -19.29
C LEU A 28 29.84 -2.21 -19.44
N ALA A 29 29.44 -3.44 -19.76
CA ALA A 29 30.36 -4.54 -20.01
C ALA A 29 31.34 -4.24 -21.17
N ALA A 30 30.82 -3.58 -22.22
CA ALA A 30 31.65 -3.20 -23.37
C ALA A 30 32.59 -1.99 -23.08
N SER A 31 32.29 -1.17 -22.08
CA SER A 31 33.07 0.03 -21.72
C SER A 31 34.28 -0.26 -20.84
N GLY A 32 34.49 -1.49 -20.39
CA GLY A 32 35.55 -1.85 -19.45
C GLY A 32 35.22 -1.53 -17.99
N PHE A 33 33.95 -1.52 -17.64
CA PHE A 33 33.51 -1.33 -16.26
C PHE A 33 34.09 -2.41 -15.32
N GLU A 34 34.81 -2.02 -14.29
CA GLU A 34 35.53 -2.90 -13.37
C GLU A 34 34.70 -3.37 -12.16
N GLY A 35 33.38 -3.18 -12.17
CA GLY A 35 32.49 -3.61 -11.10
C GLY A 35 31.79 -4.94 -11.38
N ASN A 36 31.12 -5.47 -10.38
CA ASN A 36 30.19 -6.57 -10.52
C ASN A 36 28.78 -6.02 -10.81
N LEU A 37 28.19 -6.46 -11.91
CA LEU A 37 26.84 -6.07 -12.30
C LEU A 37 25.94 -7.30 -12.33
N VAL A 38 24.83 -7.25 -11.60
CA VAL A 38 23.81 -8.28 -11.59
C VAL A 38 22.53 -7.67 -12.13
N VAL A 39 21.98 -8.25 -13.19
CA VAL A 39 20.64 -7.90 -13.67
C VAL A 39 19.68 -8.97 -13.20
N CYS A 40 18.63 -8.54 -12.52
CA CYS A 40 17.60 -9.40 -11.95
C CYS A 40 16.25 -9.04 -12.56
N ALA A 41 15.57 -10.01 -13.17
CA ALA A 41 14.19 -9.87 -13.61
C ALA A 41 13.30 -10.77 -12.75
N SER A 42 12.35 -10.20 -12.04
CA SER A 42 11.37 -10.92 -11.24
C SER A 42 10.02 -10.99 -11.95
N CYS A 43 9.16 -11.89 -11.49
CA CYS A 43 7.76 -11.99 -11.90
C CYS A 43 6.84 -11.64 -10.71
N ASP A 44 5.53 -11.56 -11.00
CA ASP A 44 4.45 -11.42 -10.00
C ASP A 44 4.50 -10.11 -9.18
N GLU A 45 5.10 -9.04 -9.68
CA GLU A 45 5.15 -7.75 -8.99
C GLU A 45 3.72 -7.25 -8.73
N GLU A 46 2.85 -7.26 -9.75
CA GLU A 46 1.46 -6.77 -9.72
C GLU A 46 0.51 -7.66 -8.87
N THR A 47 0.93 -8.85 -8.49
CA THR A 47 0.10 -9.84 -7.80
C THR A 47 0.59 -10.19 -6.39
N GLY A 48 1.54 -9.41 -5.84
CA GLY A 48 2.01 -9.57 -4.45
C GLY A 48 3.52 -9.67 -4.28
N GLY A 49 4.30 -9.62 -5.37
CA GLY A 49 5.77 -9.53 -5.31
C GLY A 49 6.50 -10.83 -4.91
N GLU A 50 5.83 -11.99 -4.95
CA GLU A 50 6.43 -13.27 -4.56
C GLU A 50 7.70 -13.62 -5.35
N GLY A 51 7.80 -13.14 -6.60
CA GLY A 51 8.97 -13.38 -7.43
C GLY A 51 10.25 -12.84 -6.79
N MET A 52 10.23 -11.60 -6.29
CA MET A 52 11.37 -11.00 -5.59
C MET A 52 11.65 -11.70 -4.25
N GLU A 53 10.62 -12.07 -3.49
CA GLU A 53 10.77 -12.82 -2.25
C GLU A 53 11.54 -14.12 -2.43
N LYS A 54 11.29 -14.83 -3.53
CA LYS A 54 11.96 -16.11 -3.85
C LYS A 54 13.42 -15.95 -4.26
N ILE A 55 13.77 -14.86 -4.95
CA ILE A 55 15.11 -14.67 -5.50
C ILE A 55 16.03 -13.82 -4.62
N ARG A 56 15.52 -13.04 -3.68
CA ARG A 56 16.35 -12.15 -2.83
C ARG A 56 17.49 -12.86 -2.11
N PHE A 57 17.33 -14.14 -1.77
CA PHE A 57 18.36 -14.95 -1.12
C PHE A 57 19.47 -15.41 -2.08
N LEU A 58 19.24 -15.33 -3.39
CA LEU A 58 20.21 -15.66 -4.43
C LEU A 58 21.06 -14.45 -4.81
N LEU A 59 20.62 -13.23 -4.43
CA LEU A 59 21.36 -12.01 -4.75
C LEU A 59 22.62 -11.92 -3.88
N PRO A 60 23.78 -11.58 -4.46
CA PRO A 60 24.98 -11.30 -3.69
C PRO A 60 24.79 -10.04 -2.84
N ARG A 61 25.75 -9.77 -1.94
CA ARG A 61 25.82 -8.43 -1.33
C ARG A 61 26.11 -7.41 -2.44
N TYR A 62 25.41 -6.29 -2.38
CA TYR A 62 25.54 -5.21 -3.36
C TYR A 62 25.70 -3.88 -2.62
N ASP A 63 26.39 -2.94 -3.26
CA ASP A 63 26.62 -1.59 -2.74
C ASP A 63 25.45 -0.66 -3.11
N ALA A 64 24.81 -0.94 -4.26
CA ALA A 64 23.67 -0.17 -4.75
C ALA A 64 22.73 -1.06 -5.58
N ALA A 65 21.46 -0.66 -5.68
CA ALA A 65 20.46 -1.25 -6.53
C ALA A 65 19.75 -0.16 -7.34
N VAL A 66 19.45 -0.48 -8.62
CA VAL A 66 18.62 0.37 -9.48
C VAL A 66 17.38 -0.42 -9.83
N ILE A 67 16.22 0.09 -9.42
CA ILE A 67 14.92 -0.52 -9.67
C ILE A 67 14.27 0.17 -10.86
N GLY A 68 13.87 -0.64 -11.84
CA GLY A 68 13.28 -0.13 -13.07
C GLY A 68 11.77 -0.02 -12.96
N GLU A 69 11.29 1.19 -12.72
CA GLU A 69 9.87 1.56 -12.67
C GLU A 69 9.56 2.69 -13.64
N PRO A 70 8.34 2.75 -14.21
CA PRO A 70 7.93 3.86 -15.06
C PRO A 70 7.61 5.11 -14.22
N ASN A 71 8.55 6.04 -14.11
CA ASN A 71 8.48 7.23 -13.27
C ASN A 71 8.85 8.53 -14.00
N ASP A 72 8.46 8.64 -15.26
CA ASP A 72 8.72 9.81 -16.13
C ASP A 72 10.22 10.19 -16.22
N PHE A 73 11.10 9.19 -16.22
CA PHE A 73 12.57 9.33 -16.24
C PHE A 73 13.15 10.09 -15.04
N ALA A 74 12.39 10.28 -13.97
CA ALA A 74 12.91 10.84 -12.74
C ALA A 74 13.69 9.79 -11.95
N VAL A 75 14.75 10.19 -11.28
CA VAL A 75 15.47 9.32 -10.33
C VAL A 75 14.75 9.42 -8.99
N ALA A 76 13.95 8.40 -8.67
CA ALA A 76 13.35 8.27 -7.35
C ALA A 76 14.37 7.70 -6.36
N ARG A 77 14.50 8.33 -5.19
CA ARG A 77 15.38 7.91 -4.10
C ARG A 77 14.64 7.41 -2.87
N GLY A 78 13.36 7.13 -3.02
CA GLY A 78 12.55 6.65 -1.92
C GLY A 78 11.18 6.22 -2.38
N GLN A 79 10.49 5.46 -1.55
CA GLN A 79 9.11 5.06 -1.76
C GLN A 79 8.31 5.18 -0.48
N ARG A 80 7.02 5.43 -0.64
CA ARG A 80 6.06 5.37 0.46
C ARG A 80 5.79 3.91 0.82
N GLY A 81 5.57 3.66 2.11
CA GLY A 81 5.10 2.37 2.56
C GLY A 81 3.61 2.17 2.26
N LEU A 82 3.15 0.96 2.47
CA LEU A 82 1.78 0.54 2.21
C LEU A 82 1.26 -0.30 3.38
N VAL A 83 0.10 0.10 3.91
CA VAL A 83 -0.70 -0.70 4.84
C VAL A 83 -2.12 -0.80 4.27
N LYS A 84 -2.56 -2.02 3.99
CA LYS A 84 -3.94 -2.32 3.59
C LYS A 84 -4.59 -3.25 4.60
N GLY A 85 -5.88 -3.14 4.74
CA GLY A 85 -6.64 -4.05 5.60
C GLY A 85 -8.07 -3.61 5.80
N THR A 86 -8.70 -4.22 6.80
CA THR A 86 -10.11 -4.00 7.11
C THR A 86 -10.27 -3.65 8.58
N LEU A 87 -10.98 -2.57 8.86
CA LEU A 87 -11.47 -2.23 10.18
C LEU A 87 -12.82 -2.91 10.39
N HIS A 88 -12.92 -3.70 11.43
CA HIS A 88 -14.14 -4.40 11.84
C HIS A 88 -14.77 -3.65 13.00
N ILE A 89 -15.95 -3.08 12.77
CA ILE A 89 -16.67 -2.27 13.74
C ILE A 89 -17.91 -3.02 14.21
N PRO A 90 -17.96 -3.42 15.50
CA PRO A 90 -19.09 -4.15 16.06
C PRO A 90 -20.27 -3.26 16.38
N GLY A 91 -21.43 -3.88 16.47
CA GLY A 91 -22.65 -3.25 16.94
C GLY A 91 -23.54 -4.26 17.67
N ARG A 92 -24.81 -3.89 17.85
CA ARG A 92 -25.83 -4.75 18.42
C ARG A 92 -27.14 -4.55 17.69
N ARG A 93 -27.71 -5.62 17.16
CA ARG A 93 -29.00 -5.59 16.47
C ARG A 93 -30.13 -5.13 17.36
N ALA A 94 -31.02 -4.35 16.77
CA ALA A 94 -32.33 -4.02 17.32
C ALA A 94 -33.25 -3.58 16.19
N HIS A 95 -34.54 -3.50 16.47
CA HIS A 95 -35.49 -2.88 15.53
C HIS A 95 -35.24 -1.37 15.46
N ALA A 96 -35.26 -0.79 14.27
CA ALA A 96 -34.93 0.64 14.07
C ALA A 96 -35.83 1.61 14.85
N SER A 97 -37.07 1.20 15.18
CA SER A 97 -37.96 1.98 16.04
C SER A 97 -37.59 1.95 17.54
N ARG A 98 -36.66 1.12 17.95
CA ARG A 98 -36.20 0.99 19.34
C ARG A 98 -34.65 1.11 19.44
N PRO A 99 -34.07 2.24 19.01
CA PRO A 99 -32.62 2.40 18.88
C PRO A 99 -31.86 2.24 20.21
N TRP A 100 -32.51 2.53 21.35
CA TRP A 100 -31.93 2.35 22.68
C TRP A 100 -31.63 0.89 23.06
N GLN A 101 -32.17 -0.08 22.32
CA GLN A 101 -31.92 -1.52 22.52
C GLN A 101 -30.74 -2.02 21.68
N GLY A 102 -30.24 -1.22 20.75
CA GLY A 102 -29.16 -1.57 19.81
C GLY A 102 -27.90 -0.74 20.01
N HIS A 103 -26.90 -1.05 19.19
CA HIS A 103 -25.73 -0.21 18.93
C HIS A 103 -25.47 -0.23 17.43
N ASN A 104 -25.56 0.91 16.78
CA ASN A 104 -25.49 0.98 15.32
C ASN A 104 -24.04 1.00 14.85
N ALA A 105 -23.59 -0.14 14.28
CA ALA A 105 -22.22 -0.28 13.76
C ALA A 105 -21.91 0.70 12.62
N VAL A 106 -22.89 1.11 11.82
CA VAL A 106 -22.69 2.12 10.75
C VAL A 106 -22.45 3.51 11.35
N HIS A 107 -23.16 3.88 12.43
CA HIS A 107 -22.91 5.12 13.14
C HIS A 107 -21.52 5.12 13.83
N ALA A 108 -21.11 3.99 14.40
CA ALA A 108 -19.79 3.81 14.98
C ALA A 108 -18.70 3.92 13.88
N ALA A 109 -18.90 3.26 12.73
CA ALA A 109 -18.01 3.35 11.58
C ALA A 109 -17.87 4.80 11.06
N ALA A 110 -18.93 5.58 11.05
CA ALA A 110 -18.86 6.99 10.67
C ALA A 110 -17.94 7.80 11.62
N ARG A 111 -17.99 7.54 12.95
CA ARG A 111 -17.06 8.17 13.90
C ARG A 111 -15.63 7.69 13.71
N VAL A 112 -15.43 6.41 13.42
CA VAL A 112 -14.09 5.88 13.05
C VAL A 112 -13.56 6.59 11.82
N ILE A 113 -14.34 6.73 10.75
CA ILE A 113 -13.91 7.44 9.52
C ILE A 113 -13.45 8.87 9.86
N LEU A 114 -14.24 9.61 10.62
CA LEU A 114 -13.85 10.96 11.05
C LEU A 114 -12.61 10.97 11.95
N GLY A 115 -12.41 9.93 12.75
CA GLY A 115 -11.24 9.76 13.60
C GLY A 115 -9.96 9.41 12.84
N LEU A 116 -10.07 8.85 11.62
CA LEU A 116 -8.92 8.53 10.78
C LEU A 116 -8.27 9.80 10.19
N GLU A 117 -9.02 10.88 10.02
CA GLU A 117 -8.52 12.17 9.50
C GLU A 117 -7.83 12.98 10.60
N GLN A 118 -6.61 12.60 10.97
CA GLN A 118 -5.88 13.30 12.03
C GLN A 118 -4.80 14.25 11.46
N PRO A 119 -4.60 15.44 12.09
CA PRO A 119 -3.58 16.40 11.63
C PRO A 119 -2.14 15.84 11.63
N HIS A 120 -1.82 14.91 12.54
CA HIS A 120 -0.48 14.32 12.62
C HIS A 120 -0.12 13.44 11.41
N LEU A 121 -1.10 12.94 10.66
CA LEU A 121 -0.86 12.25 9.38
C LEU A 121 -0.33 13.21 8.30
N ASN A 122 -0.45 14.51 8.51
CA ASN A 122 -0.03 15.53 7.57
C ASN A 122 1.38 16.09 7.85
N VAL A 123 2.25 15.30 8.51
CA VAL A 123 3.65 15.70 8.71
C VAL A 123 4.34 15.80 7.35
N PRO A 124 4.84 16.98 6.96
CA PRO A 124 5.60 17.11 5.73
C PRO A 124 6.94 16.38 5.85
N GLY A 125 7.27 15.57 4.89
CA GLY A 125 8.55 14.89 4.76
C GLY A 125 8.97 14.84 3.29
N ASP A 126 10.11 14.25 3.01
CA ASP A 126 10.66 14.12 1.66
C ASP A 126 9.75 13.29 0.73
N LEU A 127 8.97 12.37 1.29
CA LEU A 127 8.02 11.53 0.58
C LEU A 127 6.57 12.04 0.67
N THR A 128 6.37 13.32 0.86
CA THR A 128 5.05 13.96 1.03
C THR A 128 4.40 13.68 2.38
N ARG A 129 3.21 13.09 2.43
CA ARG A 129 2.44 12.91 3.67
C ARG A 129 1.95 11.47 3.76
N ALA A 130 1.85 10.95 4.98
CA ALA A 130 1.09 9.73 5.21
C ALA A 130 -0.40 9.98 4.94
N THR A 131 -1.09 8.97 4.42
CA THR A 131 -2.52 9.08 4.09
C THR A 131 -3.27 7.83 4.53
N VAL A 132 -4.51 8.00 4.96
CA VAL A 132 -5.47 6.93 5.19
C VAL A 132 -6.70 7.21 4.33
N GLN A 133 -7.11 6.24 3.52
CA GLN A 133 -8.33 6.33 2.73
C GLN A 133 -9.22 5.13 2.99
N VAL A 134 -10.47 5.37 3.35
CA VAL A 134 -11.50 4.33 3.36
C VAL A 134 -12.00 4.18 1.93
N THR A 135 -11.79 3.03 1.34
CA THR A 135 -12.09 2.76 -0.07
C THR A 135 -13.34 1.93 -0.27
N VAL A 136 -13.73 1.14 0.75
CA VAL A 136 -14.98 0.35 0.73
C VAL A 136 -15.62 0.43 2.11
N ILE A 137 -16.96 0.51 2.14
CA ILE A 137 -17.77 0.39 3.34
C ILE A 137 -18.87 -0.66 3.13
N GLU A 138 -18.97 -1.61 4.06
CA GLU A 138 -19.98 -2.65 4.06
C GLU A 138 -20.70 -2.68 5.40
N GLY A 139 -22.01 -2.41 5.42
CA GLY A 139 -22.78 -2.41 6.66
C GLY A 139 -24.28 -2.32 6.43
N GLY A 140 -25.04 -3.00 7.30
CA GLY A 140 -26.50 -3.05 7.22
C GLY A 140 -27.04 -4.12 6.26
N LEU A 141 -28.18 -4.71 6.61
CA LEU A 141 -28.84 -5.76 5.83
C LEU A 141 -30.29 -5.41 5.46
N GLN A 142 -30.99 -4.68 6.35
CA GLN A 142 -32.40 -4.36 6.19
C GLN A 142 -32.68 -2.94 6.71
N SER A 143 -33.61 -2.24 6.09
CA SER A 143 -33.93 -0.85 6.40
C SER A 143 -34.53 -0.62 7.79
N ASN A 144 -35.12 -1.65 8.41
CA ASN A 144 -35.76 -1.59 9.73
C ASN A 144 -34.95 -2.27 10.83
N VAL A 145 -33.68 -2.63 10.57
CA VAL A 145 -32.77 -3.30 11.52
C VAL A 145 -31.53 -2.46 11.73
N ILE A 146 -31.18 -2.19 12.98
CA ILE A 146 -29.92 -1.56 13.38
C ILE A 146 -28.76 -2.55 13.07
N PRO A 147 -27.75 -2.15 12.28
CA PRO A 147 -26.62 -3.00 11.95
C PRO A 147 -25.78 -3.40 13.17
N ASP A 148 -25.41 -4.67 13.24
CA ASP A 148 -24.54 -5.23 14.28
C ASP A 148 -23.08 -5.39 13.84
N ALA A 149 -22.77 -5.08 12.58
CA ALA A 149 -21.42 -5.05 12.05
C ALA A 149 -21.30 -4.03 10.93
N CYS A 150 -20.13 -3.41 10.83
CA CYS A 150 -19.71 -2.62 9.68
C CYS A 150 -18.22 -2.92 9.42
N LYS A 151 -17.84 -3.01 8.14
CA LYS A 151 -16.46 -3.20 7.69
C LYS A 151 -16.04 -2.01 6.86
N LEU A 152 -14.81 -1.53 7.10
CA LEU A 152 -14.20 -0.46 6.34
C LEU A 152 -12.88 -0.97 5.77
N THR A 153 -12.78 -1.07 4.44
CA THR A 153 -11.50 -1.36 3.79
C THR A 153 -10.71 -0.07 3.66
N VAL A 154 -9.43 -0.12 4.05
CA VAL A 154 -8.53 1.02 4.02
C VAL A 154 -7.29 0.77 3.16
N ASP A 155 -6.85 1.80 2.43
CA ASP A 155 -5.54 1.92 1.79
C ASP A 155 -4.79 3.06 2.51
N CYS A 156 -3.64 2.73 3.09
CA CYS A 156 -2.82 3.68 3.83
C CYS A 156 -1.44 3.77 3.18
N ARG A 157 -0.96 5.00 2.99
CA ARG A 157 0.39 5.25 2.51
C ARG A 157 1.19 5.88 3.64
N THR A 158 2.30 5.26 3.97
CA THR A 158 3.17 5.66 5.09
C THR A 158 4.44 6.35 4.60
N THR A 159 5.12 7.03 5.50
CA THR A 159 6.39 7.72 5.25
C THR A 159 7.38 7.34 6.36
N PRO A 160 8.70 7.59 6.22
CA PRO A 160 9.63 7.33 7.29
C PRO A 160 9.30 8.08 8.60
N GLU A 161 8.65 9.25 8.51
CA GLU A 161 8.23 10.05 9.67
C GLU A 161 6.95 9.52 10.32
N PHE A 162 6.17 8.74 9.58
CA PHE A 162 4.96 8.05 10.04
C PHE A 162 4.88 6.67 9.37
N ASP A 163 5.63 5.74 9.91
CA ASP A 163 5.88 4.41 9.36
C ASP A 163 4.69 3.45 9.48
N ASN A 164 4.87 2.22 9.06
CA ASN A 164 3.81 1.22 9.11
C ASN A 164 3.41 0.87 10.55
N GLU A 165 4.34 0.86 11.50
CA GLU A 165 4.04 0.59 12.92
C GLU A 165 3.16 1.69 13.50
N ALA A 166 3.51 2.95 13.27
CA ALA A 166 2.72 4.10 13.69
C ALA A 166 1.32 4.10 13.06
N MET A 167 1.22 3.74 11.77
CA MET A 167 -0.06 3.61 11.07
C MET A 167 -0.93 2.51 11.66
N LEU A 168 -0.36 1.34 11.92
CA LEU A 168 -1.08 0.22 12.54
C LEU A 168 -1.61 0.60 13.93
N ALA A 169 -0.77 1.23 14.75
CA ALA A 169 -1.18 1.72 16.06
C ALA A 169 -2.32 2.74 15.99
N HIS A 170 -2.28 3.66 15.00
CA HIS A 170 -3.33 4.63 14.76
C HIS A 170 -4.66 3.96 14.36
N LEU A 171 -4.63 3.02 13.42
CA LEU A 171 -5.82 2.29 12.97
C LEU A 171 -6.47 1.50 14.12
N GLU A 172 -5.66 0.80 14.91
CA GLU A 172 -6.13 0.06 16.10
C GLU A 172 -6.72 0.99 17.16
N ALA A 173 -6.08 2.11 17.44
CA ALA A 173 -6.58 3.06 18.43
C ALA A 173 -7.94 3.65 18.04
N VAL A 174 -8.10 4.05 16.77
CA VAL A 174 -9.35 4.64 16.27
C VAL A 174 -10.46 3.60 16.21
N ALA A 175 -10.18 2.37 15.75
CA ALA A 175 -11.15 1.28 15.77
C ALA A 175 -11.53 0.87 17.21
N GLY A 176 -10.54 0.76 18.09
CA GLY A 176 -10.70 0.35 19.48
C GLY A 176 -11.58 1.32 20.28
N ALA A 177 -11.59 2.61 19.97
CA ALA A 177 -12.48 3.60 20.58
C ALA A 177 -13.98 3.27 20.38
N GLU A 178 -14.32 2.52 19.34
CA GLU A 178 -15.67 2.04 19.03
C GLU A 178 -15.81 0.51 19.26
N GLY A 179 -14.86 -0.09 19.98
CA GLY A 179 -14.84 -1.53 20.27
C GLY A 179 -14.48 -2.43 19.09
N GLY A 180 -13.94 -1.83 18.03
CA GLY A 180 -13.49 -2.52 16.82
C GLY A 180 -12.02 -2.93 16.87
N HIS A 181 -11.54 -3.49 15.77
CA HIS A 181 -10.13 -3.88 15.56
C HIS A 181 -9.76 -3.75 14.09
N PHE A 182 -8.46 -3.71 13.81
CA PHE A 182 -7.92 -3.71 12.45
C PHE A 182 -7.35 -5.09 12.09
N GLN A 183 -7.69 -5.57 10.92
CA GLN A 183 -7.14 -6.79 10.32
C GLN A 183 -6.27 -6.40 9.14
N THR A 184 -4.96 -6.57 9.26
CA THR A 184 -4.00 -6.29 8.19
C THR A 184 -4.13 -7.31 7.07
N ALA A 185 -4.11 -6.86 5.81
CA ALA A 185 -3.88 -7.72 4.66
C ALA A 185 -2.40 -8.12 4.56
N SER A 186 -2.07 -9.11 3.69
CA SER A 186 -0.71 -9.63 3.56
C SER A 186 0.26 -8.72 2.79
N ASP A 187 -0.23 -7.77 2.02
CA ASP A 187 0.51 -6.92 1.09
C ASP A 187 0.90 -5.57 1.71
N ARG A 188 1.90 -5.54 2.58
CA ARG A 188 2.45 -4.30 3.14
C ARG A 188 3.94 -4.16 2.84
N PHE A 189 4.34 -2.94 2.53
CA PHE A 189 5.74 -2.54 2.34
C PHE A 189 6.10 -1.45 3.32
N GLU A 190 7.33 -1.49 3.85
CA GLU A 190 7.85 -0.40 4.68
C GLU A 190 8.25 0.80 3.81
N PRO A 191 8.07 2.04 4.30
CA PRO A 191 8.58 3.21 3.61
C PRO A 191 10.10 3.24 3.69
N CYS A 192 10.75 3.69 2.62
CA CYS A 192 12.20 3.87 2.63
C CYS A 192 12.62 5.06 1.77
N HIS A 193 13.78 5.62 2.09
CA HIS A 193 14.52 6.53 1.23
C HIS A 193 16.02 6.29 1.36
N THR A 194 16.79 6.67 0.33
CA THR A 194 18.26 6.58 0.27
C THR A 194 18.90 7.95 0.24
#